data_64cf385f260a26e3e3579e6769ae6747
#
_entry.id   64cf385f260a26e3e3579e6769ae6747
#
_cell.length_a   1.000
_cell.length_b   1.000
_cell.length_c   1.000
_cell.angle_alpha   90.00
_cell.angle_beta   90.00
_cell.angle_gamma   90.00
#
_symmetry.space_group_name_H-M   'P 1'
#
loop_
_entity.id
_entity.type
_entity.pdbx_description
1 polymer ?
#
loop_
_entity_poly.entity_id
_entity_poly.type
_entity_poly.pdbx_seq_one_letter_code
_entity_poly.pdbx_strand_id
1 'polypeptide(L)'
;SFNPDFFIKIEENGISYYIVVEVKSDNDASDDNKAKFKYARQHFQDLNKELAREKIKQKYIFHFLSPNSFTEFFQYLKDGRLLKEQFSSELESKLLSEDYE
;
A
#
# COMPACT_ATOMS: atom_id res chain seq x y z
N SER A 1 5.27 4.61 14.09
CA SER A 1 5.64 5.54 13.02
C SER A 1 5.90 4.80 11.71
N PHE A 2 5.83 5.52 10.62
CA PHE A 2 6.09 4.97 9.31
C PHE A 2 7.54 5.14 8.93
N ASN A 3 8.04 4.19 8.17
CA ASN A 3 9.39 4.26 7.67
C ASN A 3 9.39 3.81 6.21
N PRO A 4 8.73 4.59 5.34
CA PRO A 4 8.64 4.20 3.93
C PRO A 4 9.99 4.21 3.25
N ASP A 5 10.19 3.24 2.38
CA ASP A 5 11.43 3.12 1.62
C ASP A 5 11.38 3.93 0.34
N PHE A 6 10.19 4.03 -0.28
CA PHE A 6 10.05 4.89 -1.45
C PHE A 6 8.59 5.24 -1.71
N PHE A 7 8.41 6.25 -2.56
CA PHE A 7 7.11 6.75 -3.00
C PHE A 7 7.06 6.72 -4.52
N ILE A 8 5.88 6.42 -5.05
CA ILE A 8 5.63 6.51 -6.48
C ILE A 8 4.43 7.42 -6.66
N LYS A 9 4.58 8.45 -7.50
CA LYS A 9 3.49 9.35 -7.82
C LYS A 9 2.90 8.99 -9.18
N ILE A 10 1.59 8.82 -9.24
CA ILE A 10 0.86 8.57 -10.48
C ILE A 10 -0.24 9.62 -10.59
N GLU A 11 -0.34 10.25 -11.76
CA GLU A 11 -1.43 11.19 -12.00
C GLU A 11 -2.41 10.55 -12.97
N GLU A 12 -3.67 10.51 -12.60
CA GLU A 12 -4.72 9.92 -13.43
C GLU A 12 -6.04 10.62 -13.15
N ASN A 13 -6.71 11.05 -14.21
CA ASN A 13 -8.03 11.68 -14.12
C ASN A 13 -8.08 12.90 -13.19
N GLY A 14 -6.98 13.66 -13.15
CA GLY A 14 -6.90 14.86 -12.33
C GLY A 14 -6.62 14.62 -10.86
N ILE A 15 -6.33 13.38 -10.50
CA ILE A 15 -5.99 13.01 -9.11
C ILE A 15 -4.54 12.58 -9.05
N SER A 16 -3.81 13.07 -8.05
CA SER A 16 -2.45 12.62 -7.77
C SER A 16 -2.49 11.46 -6.78
N TYR A 17 -2.03 10.30 -7.20
CA TYR A 17 -1.94 9.12 -6.35
C TYR A 17 -0.51 8.97 -5.86
N TYR A 18 -0.36 8.79 -4.56
CA TYR A 18 0.94 8.56 -3.93
C TYR A 18 0.96 7.15 -3.39
N ILE A 19 1.78 6.31 -4.00
CA ILE A 19 1.93 4.93 -3.55
C ILE A 19 3.12 4.89 -2.62
N VAL A 20 2.86 4.57 -1.36
CA VAL A 20 3.84 4.56 -0.29
C VAL A 20 4.23 3.11 -0.05
N VAL A 21 5.50 2.80 -0.21
CA VAL A 21 5.98 1.42 -0.11
C VAL A 21 6.99 1.28 1.01
N GLU A 22 6.78 0.27 1.85
CA GLU A 22 7.75 -0.14 2.85
C GLU A 22 8.16 -1.57 2.53
N VAL A 23 9.47 -1.81 2.42
CA VAL A 23 10.00 -3.13 2.05
C VAL A 23 10.28 -3.95 3.30
N LYS A 24 9.82 -5.19 3.28
CA LYS A 24 10.02 -6.15 4.37
C LYS A 24 10.68 -7.42 3.82
N SER A 25 11.21 -8.24 4.71
CA SER A 25 11.77 -9.54 4.32
C SER A 25 10.66 -10.46 3.81
N ASP A 26 11.03 -11.40 2.95
CA ASP A 26 10.07 -12.36 2.42
C ASP A 26 9.38 -13.12 3.55
N ASN A 27 8.07 -13.21 3.46
CA ASN A 27 7.24 -13.97 4.40
C ASN A 27 7.35 -13.51 5.86
N ASP A 28 7.74 -12.28 6.10
CA ASP A 28 7.83 -11.76 7.46
C ASP A 28 6.45 -11.34 7.98
N ALA A 29 5.63 -12.35 8.28
CA ALA A 29 4.28 -12.16 8.81
C ALA A 29 4.28 -12.15 10.34
N SER A 30 5.25 -11.49 10.94
CA SER A 30 5.37 -11.36 12.39
C SER A 30 4.21 -10.54 12.96
N ASP A 31 3.94 -10.72 14.25
CA ASP A 31 2.91 -9.93 14.94
C ASP A 31 3.22 -8.44 14.88
N ASP A 32 4.50 -8.09 14.93
CA ASP A 32 4.93 -6.70 14.82
C ASP A 32 4.57 -6.10 13.45
N ASN A 33 4.85 -6.83 12.38
CA ASN A 33 4.49 -6.38 11.03
C ASN A 33 2.98 -6.35 10.83
N LYS A 34 2.26 -7.29 11.43
CA LYS A 34 0.80 -7.31 11.38
C LYS A 34 0.22 -6.03 11.98
N ALA A 35 0.71 -5.66 13.17
CA ALA A 35 0.26 -4.45 13.84
C ALA A 35 0.61 -3.20 13.05
N LYS A 36 1.82 -3.14 12.51
CA LYS A 36 2.27 -1.99 11.71
C LYS A 36 1.44 -1.85 10.43
N PHE A 37 1.15 -2.94 9.76
CA PHE A 37 0.36 -2.91 8.53
C PHE A 37 -1.06 -2.45 8.79
N LYS A 38 -1.69 -2.96 9.84
CA LYS A 38 -3.02 -2.53 10.24
C LYS A 38 -3.08 -1.03 10.52
N TYR A 39 -2.12 -0.57 11.29
CA TYR A 39 -2.02 0.84 11.65
C TYR A 39 -1.84 1.72 10.40
N ALA A 40 -0.93 1.32 9.51
CA ALA A 40 -0.65 2.08 8.29
C ALA A 40 -1.88 2.15 7.39
N ARG A 41 -2.58 1.04 7.20
CA ARG A 41 -3.79 1.03 6.39
C ARG A 41 -4.85 1.97 6.94
N GLN A 42 -5.08 1.90 8.23
CA GLN A 42 -6.07 2.78 8.86
C GLN A 42 -5.66 4.24 8.76
N HIS A 43 -4.38 4.52 8.99
CA HIS A 43 -3.86 5.88 8.90
C HIS A 43 -4.10 6.48 7.51
N PHE A 44 -3.77 5.75 6.46
CA PHE A 44 -3.93 6.27 5.09
C PHE A 44 -5.39 6.31 4.65
N GLN A 45 -6.22 5.39 5.13
CA GLN A 45 -7.66 5.47 4.88
C GLN A 45 -8.25 6.73 5.49
N ASP A 46 -7.88 7.05 6.73
CA ASP A 46 -8.35 8.25 7.40
C ASP A 46 -7.86 9.51 6.71
N LEU A 47 -6.59 9.52 6.29
CA LEU A 47 -6.03 10.64 5.54
C LEU A 47 -6.79 10.85 4.23
N ASN A 48 -7.06 9.78 3.50
CA ASN A 48 -7.79 9.87 2.24
C ASN A 48 -9.20 10.42 2.44
N LYS A 49 -9.88 10.05 3.52
CA LYS A 49 -11.20 10.60 3.84
C LYS A 49 -11.12 12.09 4.11
N GLU A 50 -10.10 12.53 4.83
CA GLU A 50 -9.90 13.94 5.13
C GLU A 50 -9.61 14.75 3.86
N LEU A 51 -8.73 14.22 3.00
CA LEU A 51 -8.43 14.87 1.73
C LEU A 51 -9.67 15.01 0.85
N ALA A 52 -10.48 13.96 0.80
CA ALA A 52 -11.72 14.00 0.02
C ALA A 52 -12.70 15.03 0.60
N ARG A 53 -12.81 15.11 1.91
CA ARG A 53 -13.69 16.08 2.58
C ARG A 53 -13.28 17.51 2.26
N GLU A 54 -11.98 17.78 2.17
CA GLU A 54 -11.47 19.10 1.86
C GLU A 54 -11.34 19.34 0.36
N LYS A 55 -11.80 18.39 -0.47
CA LYS A 55 -11.78 18.45 -1.93
C LYS A 55 -10.36 18.59 -2.50
N ILE A 56 -9.39 18.02 -1.80
CA ILE A 56 -8.02 17.94 -2.27
C ILE A 56 -7.90 16.70 -3.13
N LYS A 57 -7.42 16.87 -4.36
CA LYS A 57 -7.36 15.78 -5.35
C LYS A 57 -6.07 14.98 -5.21
N GLN A 58 -5.91 14.37 -4.06
CA GLN A 58 -4.78 13.52 -3.74
C GLN A 58 -5.29 12.27 -3.03
N LYS A 59 -4.64 11.14 -3.28
CA LYS A 59 -4.99 9.90 -2.64
C LYS A 59 -3.71 9.10 -2.35
N TYR A 60 -3.65 8.50 -1.16
CA TYR A 60 -2.50 7.71 -0.73
C TYR A 60 -2.87 6.24 -0.70
N ILE A 61 -1.95 5.41 -1.17
CA ILE A 61 -2.10 3.95 -1.15
C ILE A 61 -0.84 3.38 -0.52
N PHE A 62 -1.01 2.55 0.50
CA PHE A 62 0.11 1.98 1.23
C PHE A 62 0.29 0.51 0.90
N HIS A 63 1.55 0.11 0.70
CA HIS A 63 1.91 -1.29 0.49
C HIS A 63 3.12 -1.70 1.31
N PHE A 64 3.03 -2.90 1.87
CA PHE A 64 4.20 -3.66 2.31
C PHE A 64 4.58 -4.56 1.14
N LEU A 65 5.84 -4.50 0.72
CA LEU A 65 6.37 -5.40 -0.31
C LEU A 65 7.55 -6.17 0.24
N SER A 66 7.67 -7.41 -0.17
CA SER A 66 8.88 -8.18 0.04
C SER A 66 9.48 -8.50 -1.34
N PRO A 67 10.78 -8.86 -1.40
CA PRO A 67 11.44 -9.07 -2.70
C PRO A 67 10.71 -10.03 -3.65
N ASN A 68 10.03 -11.03 -3.10
CA ASN A 68 9.29 -12.00 -3.92
C ASN A 68 8.09 -11.38 -4.66
N SER A 69 7.68 -10.17 -4.31
CA SER A 69 6.57 -9.47 -4.97
C SER A 69 7.00 -8.33 -5.88
N PHE A 70 8.30 -8.03 -5.94
CA PHE A 70 8.76 -6.88 -6.71
C PHE A 70 8.42 -6.97 -8.20
N THR A 71 8.67 -8.10 -8.81
CA THR A 71 8.42 -8.27 -10.24
C THR A 71 6.95 -8.03 -10.56
N GLU A 72 6.05 -8.63 -9.78
CA GLU A 72 4.62 -8.48 -9.99
C GLU A 72 4.16 -7.04 -9.76
N PHE A 73 4.64 -6.42 -8.69
CA PHE A 73 4.30 -5.04 -8.37
C PHE A 73 4.69 -4.09 -9.51
N PHE A 74 5.92 -4.20 -10.00
CA PHE A 74 6.38 -3.31 -11.07
C PHE A 74 5.73 -3.64 -12.41
N GLN A 75 5.32 -4.88 -12.62
CA GLN A 75 4.56 -5.23 -13.82
C GLN A 75 3.18 -4.58 -13.80
N TYR A 76 2.50 -4.63 -12.65
CA TYR A 76 1.22 -3.95 -12.47
C TYR A 76 1.36 -2.45 -12.67
N LEU A 77 2.42 -1.87 -12.13
CA LEU A 77 2.69 -0.44 -12.30
C LEU A 77 2.89 -0.09 -13.77
N LYS A 78 3.71 -0.86 -14.48
CA LYS A 78 4.00 -0.65 -15.89
C LYS A 78 2.76 -0.77 -16.76
N ASP A 79 1.88 -1.71 -16.45
CA ASP A 79 0.67 -1.96 -17.21
C ASP A 79 -0.48 -1.01 -16.87
N GLY A 80 -0.28 -0.10 -15.91
CA GLY A 80 -1.34 0.80 -15.47
C GLY A 80 -2.43 0.10 -14.67
N ARG A 81 -2.15 -1.09 -14.12
CA ARG A 81 -3.11 -1.91 -13.39
C ARG A 81 -3.11 -1.70 -11.89
N LEU A 82 -2.06 -1.03 -11.37
CA LEU A 82 -1.88 -0.92 -9.93
C LEU A 82 -3.05 -0.23 -9.23
N LEU A 83 -3.60 0.80 -9.87
CA LEU A 83 -4.73 1.54 -9.32
C LEU A 83 -6.07 0.89 -9.63
N LYS A 84 -6.19 0.23 -10.78
CA LYS A 84 -7.45 -0.34 -11.25
C LYS A 84 -7.78 -1.69 -10.62
N GLU A 85 -6.74 -2.47 -10.32
CA GLU A 85 -6.91 -3.83 -9.82
C GLU A 85 -6.26 -3.93 -8.46
N GLN A 86 -6.91 -3.57 -7.44
CA GLN A 86 -6.47 -3.59 -6.04
C GLN A 86 -5.32 -4.57 -5.75
N PHE A 87 -4.12 -4.20 -6.18
CA PHE A 87 -2.95 -5.03 -5.98
C PHE A 87 -2.75 -5.36 -4.50
N SER A 88 -2.39 -6.59 -4.23
CA SER A 88 -2.01 -7.03 -2.88
C SER A 88 -0.82 -7.97 -3.01
N SER A 89 0.24 -7.68 -2.27
CA SER A 89 1.42 -8.54 -2.26
C SER A 89 1.13 -9.83 -1.49
N GLU A 90 1.95 -10.84 -1.70
CA GLU A 90 1.83 -12.09 -0.95
C GLU A 90 1.93 -11.85 0.55
N LEU A 91 2.86 -11.00 0.97
CA LEU A 91 3.02 -10.65 2.38
C LEU A 91 1.75 -10.01 2.94
N GLU A 92 1.19 -9.04 2.21
CA GLU A 92 -0.05 -8.37 2.64
C GLU A 92 -1.20 -9.35 2.79
N SER A 93 -1.32 -10.28 1.85
CA SER A 93 -2.36 -11.31 1.91
C SER A 93 -2.21 -12.18 3.16
N LYS A 94 -0.98 -12.53 3.52
CA LYS A 94 -0.72 -13.30 4.73
C LYS A 94 -1.07 -12.52 5.99
N LEU A 95 -0.68 -11.24 6.04
CA LEU A 95 -0.96 -10.41 7.20
C LEU A 95 -2.46 -10.23 7.41
N LEU A 96 -3.22 -10.10 6.33
CA LEU A 96 -4.67 -9.93 6.41
C LEU A 96 -5.39 -11.22 6.75
N SER A 97 -4.96 -12.35 6.21
CA SER A 97 -5.64 -13.63 6.44
C SER A 97 -5.55 -14.09 7.89
N GLU A 98 -4.46 -13.76 8.57
CA GLU A 98 -4.26 -14.14 9.97
C GLU A 98 -5.16 -13.37 10.93
N ASP A 99 -5.78 -12.30 10.48
CA ASP A 99 -6.70 -11.53 11.32
C ASP A 99 -7.99 -12.27 11.62
N TYR A 100 -8.25 -13.37 10.92
CA TYR A 100 -9.47 -14.17 11.13
C TYR A 100 -9.27 -15.32 12.09
N GLU A 101 -8.07 -15.46 12.61
CA GLU A 101 -7.76 -16.46 13.61
C GLU A 101 -7.61 -15.85 14.99
#